data_52395e6a4464a60f62c1698ce9b23dd8
#
_entry.id   52395e6a4464a60f62c1698ce9b23dd8
#
_cell.length_a   1.000
_cell.length_b   1.000
_cell.length_c   1.000
_cell.angle_alpha   90.00
_cell.angle_beta   90.00
_cell.angle_gamma   90.00
#
_symmetry.space_group_name_H-M   'P 1'
#
loop_
_entity.id
_entity.type
_entity.pdbx_description
1 polymer ?
#
loop_
_entity_poly.entity_id
_entity_poly.type
_entity_poly.pdbx_seq_one_letter_code
_entity_poly.pdbx_strand_id
1 'polypeptide(L)'
;RYAVQVAELVEYLVKEKGMTCIKQFNLGNEVNLVANDPRNGYSWEKWKKSILNLRSELDKRGLNDIEIVGPDGGYWGTDVWFNKTLTELDSVVPVIDYHWYINKDWTFTNRVEDETRMFRFFTQMQDSSKVNIWGEMGIRDGHNEVLDQHTLIHQWWYGTFVADALIQTLRSGWSAAAAWGMDD
;
A
#
# COMPACT_ATOMS: atom_id res chain seq x y z
N ARG A 1 -15.98 -10.37 13.81
CA ARG A 1 -15.09 -11.47 14.23
C ARG A 1 -13.65 -11.25 13.71
N TYR A 2 -13.48 -11.03 12.42
CA TYR A 2 -12.13 -10.85 11.82
C TYR A 2 -11.35 -9.66 12.44
N ALA A 3 -11.93 -8.48 12.53
CA ALA A 3 -11.31 -7.32 13.15
C ALA A 3 -10.86 -7.55 14.60
N VAL A 4 -11.64 -8.33 15.38
CA VAL A 4 -11.28 -8.71 16.74
C VAL A 4 -10.02 -9.55 16.76
N GLN A 5 -9.97 -10.58 15.92
CA GLN A 5 -8.79 -11.48 15.85
C GLN A 5 -7.53 -10.74 15.43
N VAL A 6 -7.66 -9.82 14.46
CA VAL A 6 -6.54 -8.98 14.02
C VAL A 6 -6.07 -8.06 15.15
N ALA A 7 -6.99 -7.39 15.85
CA ALA A 7 -6.63 -6.51 16.96
C ALA A 7 -6.01 -7.29 18.14
N GLU A 8 -6.47 -8.52 18.41
CA GLU A 8 -5.84 -9.41 19.39
C GLU A 8 -4.42 -9.80 19.01
N LEU A 9 -4.17 -10.08 17.72
CA LEU A 9 -2.83 -10.36 17.24
C LEU A 9 -1.91 -9.15 17.39
N VAL A 10 -2.36 -7.96 16.99
CA VAL A 10 -1.58 -6.73 17.14
C VAL A 10 -1.28 -6.45 18.61
N GLU A 11 -2.28 -6.60 19.48
CA GLU A 11 -2.10 -6.45 20.93
C GLU A 11 -1.05 -7.41 21.47
N TYR A 12 -1.13 -8.68 21.13
CA TYR A 12 -0.15 -9.69 21.53
C TYR A 12 1.26 -9.34 21.06
N LEU A 13 1.42 -8.94 19.79
CA LEU A 13 2.73 -8.58 19.26
C LEU A 13 3.32 -7.36 19.96
N VAL A 14 2.53 -6.32 20.16
CA VAL A 14 2.99 -5.04 20.72
C VAL A 14 3.19 -5.15 22.23
N LYS A 15 2.20 -5.67 22.97
CA LYS A 15 2.23 -5.66 24.44
C LYS A 15 2.93 -6.87 25.03
N GLU A 16 2.68 -8.08 24.52
CA GLU A 16 3.23 -9.31 25.11
C GLU A 16 4.61 -9.65 24.53
N LYS A 17 4.81 -9.42 23.21
CA LYS A 17 6.10 -9.66 22.57
C LYS A 17 7.03 -8.46 22.57
N GLY A 18 6.55 -7.30 22.99
CA GLY A 18 7.36 -6.07 23.07
C GLY A 18 7.78 -5.52 21.71
N MET A 19 7.08 -5.85 20.63
CA MET A 19 7.36 -5.36 19.27
C MET A 19 6.86 -3.92 19.11
N THR A 20 7.42 -2.99 19.87
CA THR A 20 7.00 -1.58 19.89
C THR A 20 7.32 -0.81 18.62
N CYS A 21 8.09 -1.40 17.69
CA CYS A 21 8.35 -0.87 16.36
C CYS A 21 7.16 -1.00 15.42
N ILE A 22 6.17 -1.85 15.72
CA ILE A 22 4.92 -1.93 14.95
C ILE A 22 4.12 -0.66 15.21
N LYS A 23 4.01 0.19 14.19
CA LYS A 23 3.26 1.45 14.23
C LYS A 23 2.16 1.51 13.19
N GLN A 24 2.23 0.67 12.18
CA GLN A 24 1.33 0.66 11.06
C GLN A 24 0.82 -0.75 10.80
N PHE A 25 -0.44 -0.86 10.39
CA PHE A 25 -1.05 -2.15 10.07
C PHE A 25 -1.94 -2.03 8.84
N ASN A 26 -1.68 -2.90 7.86
CA ASN A 26 -2.50 -3.04 6.68
C ASN A 26 -3.42 -4.26 6.81
N LEU A 27 -4.71 -4.11 6.47
CA LEU A 27 -5.72 -5.15 6.66
C LEU A 27 -5.88 -6.11 5.48
N GLY A 28 -5.37 -5.79 4.32
CA GLY A 28 -5.57 -6.64 3.15
C GLY A 28 -4.64 -6.27 2.00
N ASN A 29 -4.42 -7.21 1.11
CA ASN A 29 -3.61 -7.05 -0.08
C ASN A 29 -4.50 -6.85 -1.31
N GLU A 30 -4.26 -5.78 -2.06
CA GLU A 30 -4.92 -5.47 -3.33
C GLU A 30 -6.45 -5.66 -3.32
N VAL A 31 -7.08 -5.15 -2.27
CA VAL A 31 -8.50 -5.37 -1.98
C VAL A 31 -9.44 -4.90 -3.08
N ASN A 32 -9.03 -3.91 -3.87
CA ASN A 32 -9.76 -3.44 -5.05
C ASN A 32 -9.80 -4.50 -6.16
N LEU A 33 -8.75 -5.29 -6.33
CA LEU A 33 -8.73 -6.38 -7.31
C LEU A 33 -9.62 -7.54 -6.87
N VAL A 34 -9.58 -7.88 -5.59
CA VAL A 34 -10.49 -8.90 -5.01
C VAL A 34 -11.95 -8.48 -5.16
N ALA A 35 -12.25 -7.19 -4.96
CA ALA A 35 -13.61 -6.66 -5.10
C ALA A 35 -14.14 -6.68 -6.55
N ASN A 36 -13.25 -6.67 -7.54
CA ASN A 36 -13.63 -6.75 -8.94
C ASN A 36 -13.98 -8.19 -9.39
N ASP A 37 -13.71 -9.20 -8.58
CA ASP A 37 -14.14 -10.57 -8.85
C ASP A 37 -15.53 -10.81 -8.22
N PRO A 38 -16.60 -10.93 -9.03
CA PRO A 38 -17.96 -11.09 -8.52
C PRO A 38 -18.16 -12.38 -7.70
N ARG A 39 -17.29 -13.36 -7.83
CA ARG A 39 -17.34 -14.64 -7.08
C ARG A 39 -16.97 -14.44 -5.60
N ASN A 40 -16.15 -13.45 -5.29
CA ASN A 40 -15.63 -13.23 -3.94
C ASN A 40 -16.66 -12.52 -3.03
N GLY A 41 -17.67 -11.88 -3.60
CA GLY A 41 -18.67 -11.12 -2.84
C GLY A 41 -18.04 -10.03 -1.95
N TYR A 42 -16.81 -9.62 -2.25
CA TYR A 42 -16.11 -8.54 -1.58
C TYR A 42 -16.50 -7.19 -2.22
N SER A 43 -16.44 -6.10 -1.47
CA SER A 43 -16.83 -4.79 -1.99
C SER A 43 -16.21 -3.68 -1.14
N TRP A 44 -16.21 -2.45 -1.67
CA TRP A 44 -15.84 -1.26 -0.92
C TRP A 44 -16.52 -1.20 0.46
N GLU A 45 -17.83 -1.39 0.51
CA GLU A 45 -18.58 -1.28 1.77
C GLU A 45 -18.16 -2.34 2.79
N LYS A 46 -17.83 -3.54 2.36
CA LYS A 46 -17.30 -4.59 3.23
C LYS A 46 -15.92 -4.24 3.76
N TRP A 47 -15.03 -3.75 2.91
CA TRP A 47 -13.71 -3.31 3.31
C TRP A 47 -13.79 -2.13 4.27
N LYS A 48 -14.52 -1.08 3.93
CA LYS A 48 -14.76 0.09 4.78
C LYS A 48 -15.25 -0.32 6.16
N LYS A 49 -16.25 -1.19 6.23
CA LYS A 49 -16.77 -1.72 7.50
C LYS A 49 -15.69 -2.46 8.30
N SER A 50 -14.84 -3.23 7.62
CA SER A 50 -13.73 -3.95 8.28
C SER A 50 -12.71 -2.99 8.86
N ILE A 51 -12.35 -1.92 8.15
CA ILE A 51 -11.44 -0.87 8.62
C ILE A 51 -12.01 -0.15 9.86
N LEU A 52 -13.26 0.27 9.80
CA LEU A 52 -13.92 0.94 10.93
C LEU A 52 -14.01 0.03 12.17
N ASN A 53 -14.32 -1.23 11.96
CA ASN A 53 -14.34 -2.22 13.05
C ASN A 53 -12.94 -2.45 13.62
N LEU A 54 -11.91 -2.53 12.77
CA LEU A 54 -10.54 -2.70 13.23
C LEU A 54 -10.08 -1.50 14.06
N ARG A 55 -10.33 -0.27 13.61
CA ARG A 55 -10.01 0.93 14.40
C ARG A 55 -10.68 0.88 15.79
N SER A 56 -11.97 0.59 15.82
CA SER A 56 -12.71 0.46 17.07
C SER A 56 -12.13 -0.60 18.00
N GLU A 57 -11.72 -1.75 17.47
CA GLU A 57 -11.13 -2.82 18.28
C GLU A 57 -9.72 -2.49 18.79
N LEU A 58 -8.90 -1.79 17.98
CA LEU A 58 -7.60 -1.30 18.41
C LEU A 58 -7.74 -0.24 19.52
N ASP A 59 -8.69 0.68 19.38
CA ASP A 59 -8.96 1.74 20.38
C ASP A 59 -9.39 1.13 21.73
N LYS A 60 -10.28 0.14 21.74
CA LYS A 60 -10.69 -0.58 22.94
C LYS A 60 -9.53 -1.23 23.68
N ARG A 61 -8.47 -1.57 22.95
CA ARG A 61 -7.27 -2.21 23.48
C ARG A 61 -6.17 -1.21 23.84
N GLY A 62 -6.44 0.10 23.73
CA GLY A 62 -5.43 1.13 23.99
C GLY A 62 -4.27 1.11 22.98
N LEU A 63 -4.55 0.73 21.73
CA LEU A 63 -3.61 0.71 20.60
C LEU A 63 -3.91 1.85 19.62
N ASN A 64 -4.16 3.05 20.18
CA ASN A 64 -4.54 4.23 19.42
C ASN A 64 -3.40 4.76 18.55
N ASP A 65 -2.15 4.40 18.90
CA ASP A 65 -0.94 4.76 18.18
C ASP A 65 -0.61 3.83 17.00
N ILE A 66 -1.42 2.79 16.80
CA ILE A 66 -1.32 1.94 15.62
C ILE A 66 -2.15 2.54 14.50
N GLU A 67 -1.47 3.03 13.48
CA GLU A 67 -2.10 3.61 12.29
C GLU A 67 -2.60 2.52 11.34
N ILE A 68 -3.77 2.73 10.75
CA ILE A 68 -4.28 1.85 9.69
C ILE A 68 -3.78 2.36 8.35
N VAL A 69 -3.23 1.45 7.56
CA VAL A 69 -2.75 1.70 6.20
C VAL A 69 -3.80 1.21 5.20
N GLY A 70 -3.96 1.94 4.11
CA GLY A 70 -4.86 1.53 3.04
C GLY A 70 -4.99 2.57 1.92
N PRO A 71 -5.67 2.22 0.81
CA PRO A 71 -6.47 1.00 0.60
C PRO A 71 -5.67 -0.24 0.19
N ASP A 72 -4.33 -0.17 0.12
CA ASP A 72 -3.48 -1.25 -0.39
C ASP A 72 -3.89 -1.62 -1.82
N GLY A 73 -3.95 -0.60 -2.64
CA GLY A 73 -4.59 -0.67 -3.94
C GLY A 73 -3.66 -1.22 -5.02
N GLY A 74 -4.08 -2.32 -5.64
CA GLY A 74 -3.47 -2.83 -6.86
C GLY A 74 -3.96 -2.11 -8.12
N TYR A 75 -3.39 -2.44 -9.25
CA TYR A 75 -3.40 -1.78 -10.55
C TYR A 75 -4.76 -1.24 -11.05
N TRP A 76 -5.82 -2.03 -11.06
CA TRP A 76 -7.12 -1.63 -11.63
C TRP A 76 -8.10 -1.09 -10.59
N GLY A 77 -8.67 0.09 -10.87
CA GLY A 77 -9.66 0.70 -9.97
C GLY A 77 -9.06 1.26 -8.68
N THR A 78 -7.75 1.34 -8.59
CA THR A 78 -7.03 1.91 -7.44
C THR A 78 -7.42 3.36 -7.19
N ASP A 79 -7.57 4.15 -8.26
CA ASP A 79 -8.00 5.56 -8.19
C ASP A 79 -9.36 5.73 -7.51
N VAL A 80 -10.32 4.85 -7.80
CA VAL A 80 -11.64 4.87 -7.17
C VAL A 80 -11.54 4.56 -5.68
N TRP A 81 -10.79 3.53 -5.31
CA TRP A 81 -10.61 3.14 -3.91
C TRP A 81 -9.80 4.17 -3.13
N PHE A 82 -8.77 4.72 -3.77
CA PHE A 82 -7.97 5.80 -3.23
C PHE A 82 -8.84 7.03 -2.90
N ASN A 83 -9.62 7.53 -3.86
CA ASN A 83 -10.50 8.68 -3.65
C ASN A 83 -11.54 8.42 -2.56
N LYS A 84 -12.12 7.23 -2.52
CA LYS A 84 -13.05 6.85 -1.45
C LYS A 84 -12.36 6.77 -0.07
N THR A 85 -11.13 6.29 0.00
CA THR A 85 -10.35 6.28 1.24
C THR A 85 -10.16 7.70 1.76
N LEU A 86 -9.74 8.62 0.90
CA LEU A 86 -9.54 10.03 1.25
C LEU A 86 -10.84 10.75 1.64
N THR A 87 -11.99 10.36 1.11
CA THR A 87 -13.25 11.05 1.35
C THR A 87 -14.11 10.41 2.45
N GLU A 88 -14.05 9.10 2.60
CA GLU A 88 -14.94 8.35 3.48
C GLU A 88 -14.25 7.78 4.73
N LEU A 89 -12.92 7.65 4.69
CA LEU A 89 -12.09 7.09 5.77
C LEU A 89 -10.95 8.01 6.19
N ASP A 90 -11.02 9.28 5.84
CA ASP A 90 -9.99 10.27 6.06
C ASP A 90 -9.41 10.27 7.48
N SER A 91 -10.27 10.30 8.49
CA SER A 91 -9.87 10.31 9.90
C SER A 91 -9.39 8.96 10.44
N VAL A 92 -9.53 7.87 9.68
CA VAL A 92 -9.26 6.51 10.12
C VAL A 92 -8.04 5.91 9.45
N VAL A 93 -7.75 6.35 8.21
CA VAL A 93 -6.64 5.87 7.38
C VAL A 93 -5.66 7.03 7.13
N PRO A 94 -4.73 7.28 8.05
CA PRO A 94 -3.74 8.35 7.91
C PRO A 94 -2.64 8.03 6.91
N VAL A 95 -2.43 6.75 6.59
CA VAL A 95 -1.37 6.27 5.71
C VAL A 95 -1.99 5.67 4.46
N ILE A 96 -1.63 6.24 3.32
CA ILE A 96 -2.09 5.77 2.00
C ILE A 96 -1.06 4.83 1.43
N ASP A 97 -1.49 3.65 1.09
CA ASP A 97 -0.69 2.61 0.46
C ASP A 97 -1.15 2.33 -0.96
N TYR A 98 -0.16 2.06 -1.81
CA TYR A 98 -0.35 1.92 -3.22
C TYR A 98 0.64 0.91 -3.81
N HIS A 99 0.16 0.04 -4.69
CA HIS A 99 0.97 -0.94 -5.43
C HIS A 99 1.12 -0.53 -6.88
N TRP A 100 2.31 -0.44 -7.37
CA TRP A 100 2.56 -0.12 -8.76
C TRP A 100 3.78 -0.85 -9.31
N TYR A 101 3.55 -1.51 -10.43
CA TYR A 101 4.59 -2.11 -11.24
C TYR A 101 4.85 -1.23 -12.47
N ILE A 102 6.06 -0.72 -12.55
CA ILE A 102 6.46 0.24 -13.57
C ILE A 102 6.78 -0.47 -14.86
N ASN A 103 6.38 0.12 -15.98
CA ASN A 103 6.75 -0.41 -17.27
C ASN A 103 8.25 -0.22 -17.52
N LYS A 104 8.94 -1.24 -17.98
CA LYS A 104 10.39 -1.24 -18.26
C LYS A 104 10.85 0.01 -19.02
N ASP A 105 10.10 0.42 -20.03
CA ASP A 105 10.45 1.59 -20.86
C ASP A 105 10.40 2.92 -20.09
N TRP A 106 9.66 2.98 -19.00
CA TRP A 106 9.53 4.18 -18.19
C TRP A 106 10.75 4.44 -17.31
N THR A 107 11.51 3.38 -17.02
CA THR A 107 12.75 3.52 -16.24
C THR A 107 13.79 4.35 -16.98
N PHE A 108 13.77 4.33 -18.32
CA PHE A 108 14.69 5.06 -19.16
C PHE A 108 14.21 6.47 -19.54
N THR A 109 12.99 6.86 -19.16
CA THR A 109 12.35 8.11 -19.59
C THR A 109 12.04 9.08 -18.46
N ASN A 110 12.55 8.85 -17.23
CA ASN A 110 12.25 9.62 -16.01
C ASN A 110 10.76 9.62 -15.59
N ARG A 111 9.92 8.78 -16.17
CA ARG A 111 8.50 8.73 -15.84
C ARG A 111 8.21 8.26 -14.42
N VAL A 112 9.13 7.51 -13.82
CA VAL A 112 9.00 7.09 -12.40
C VAL A 112 8.90 8.31 -11.50
N GLU A 113 9.77 9.31 -11.68
CA GLU A 113 9.75 10.55 -10.92
C GLU A 113 8.45 11.32 -11.15
N ASP A 114 8.04 11.46 -12.41
CA ASP A 114 6.84 12.23 -12.77
C ASP A 114 5.57 11.58 -12.18
N GLU A 115 5.42 10.27 -12.31
CA GLU A 115 4.27 9.54 -11.79
C GLU A 115 4.19 9.58 -10.25
N THR A 116 5.29 9.33 -9.57
CA THR A 116 5.32 9.39 -8.10
C THR A 116 5.06 10.79 -7.58
N ARG A 117 5.61 11.81 -8.24
CA ARG A 117 5.36 13.21 -7.90
C ARG A 117 3.91 13.60 -8.11
N MET A 118 3.31 13.19 -9.22
CA MET A 118 1.91 13.48 -9.55
C MET A 118 0.97 12.79 -8.54
N PHE A 119 1.22 11.53 -8.20
CA PHE A 119 0.41 10.79 -7.24
C PHE A 119 0.45 11.43 -5.85
N ARG A 120 1.62 11.81 -5.37
CA ARG A 120 1.76 12.55 -4.11
C ARG A 120 1.04 13.90 -4.15
N PHE A 121 1.14 14.61 -5.26
CA PHE A 121 0.46 15.89 -5.45
C PHE A 121 -1.06 15.74 -5.30
N PHE A 122 -1.66 14.74 -5.93
CA PHE A 122 -3.10 14.49 -5.77
C PHE A 122 -3.49 14.13 -4.35
N THR A 123 -2.69 13.32 -3.66
CA THR A 123 -2.96 13.00 -2.25
C THR A 123 -2.93 14.26 -1.40
N GLN A 124 -1.91 15.07 -1.56
CA GLN A 124 -1.72 16.28 -0.75
C GLN A 124 -2.71 17.41 -1.04
N MET A 125 -3.25 17.47 -2.25
CA MET A 125 -4.34 18.42 -2.55
C MET A 125 -5.62 18.10 -1.77
N GLN A 126 -5.84 16.84 -1.42
CA GLN A 126 -7.02 16.44 -0.64
C GLN A 126 -6.74 16.49 0.86
N ASP A 127 -5.57 16.03 1.29
CA ASP A 127 -5.13 16.12 2.68
C ASP A 127 -3.59 16.11 2.77
N SER A 128 -3.03 17.24 3.20
CA SER A 128 -1.58 17.41 3.37
C SER A 128 -0.99 16.60 4.53
N SER A 129 -1.84 16.11 5.44
CA SER A 129 -1.40 15.31 6.58
C SER A 129 -1.16 13.83 6.25
N LYS A 130 -1.60 13.37 5.08
CA LYS A 130 -1.45 11.97 4.69
C LYS A 130 0.00 11.58 4.42
N VAL A 131 0.35 10.43 4.93
CA VAL A 131 1.61 9.74 4.63
C VAL A 131 1.38 8.84 3.42
N ASN A 132 2.30 8.84 2.47
CA ASN A 132 2.24 7.96 1.30
C ASN A 132 3.32 6.90 1.39
N ILE A 133 2.92 5.65 1.15
CA ILE A 133 3.80 4.49 1.06
C ILE A 133 3.58 3.81 -0.30
N TRP A 134 4.65 3.43 -0.95
CA TRP A 134 4.62 2.53 -2.08
C TRP A 134 4.85 1.10 -1.55
N GLY A 135 3.76 0.44 -1.16
CA GLY A 135 3.81 -0.81 -0.41
C GLY A 135 4.29 -2.01 -1.21
N GLU A 136 4.11 -1.95 -2.53
CA GLU A 136 4.60 -3.01 -3.41
C GLU A 136 5.03 -2.42 -4.75
N MET A 137 6.32 -2.52 -5.08
CA MET A 137 6.86 -2.01 -6.32
C MET A 137 7.69 -3.04 -7.07
N GLY A 138 7.67 -2.93 -8.39
CA GLY A 138 8.49 -3.74 -9.29
C GLY A 138 8.42 -3.24 -10.73
N ILE A 139 8.96 -4.04 -11.65
CA ILE A 139 8.92 -3.76 -13.08
C ILE A 139 7.94 -4.68 -13.80
N ARG A 140 7.28 -4.14 -14.82
CA ARG A 140 6.60 -4.92 -15.87
C ARG A 140 7.35 -4.79 -17.18
N ASP A 141 7.43 -5.87 -17.93
CA ASP A 141 8.05 -5.87 -19.27
C ASP A 141 7.04 -5.66 -20.42
N GLY A 142 5.81 -5.37 -20.10
CA GLY A 142 4.71 -5.20 -21.07
C GLY A 142 3.81 -6.43 -21.26
N HIS A 143 4.07 -7.53 -20.57
CA HIS A 143 3.33 -8.80 -20.70
C HIS A 143 2.49 -9.08 -19.47
N ASN A 144 1.83 -8.35 -18.78
CA ASN A 144 0.91 -8.66 -17.66
C ASN A 144 1.40 -9.69 -16.62
N GLU A 145 2.65 -10.08 -16.68
CA GLU A 145 3.21 -11.06 -15.76
C GLU A 145 3.78 -10.36 -14.54
N VAL A 146 3.48 -10.91 -13.41
CA VAL A 146 4.07 -10.50 -12.14
C VAL A 146 5.53 -10.96 -12.14
N LEU A 147 6.40 -10.14 -11.66
CA LEU A 147 7.84 -10.19 -11.89
C LEU A 147 8.59 -11.33 -11.26
N ASP A 148 8.06 -11.99 -10.27
CA ASP A 148 8.64 -13.18 -9.67
C ASP A 148 8.88 -14.32 -10.68
N GLN A 149 8.25 -14.26 -11.85
CA GLN A 149 8.48 -15.17 -12.97
C GLN A 149 9.31 -14.56 -14.11
N HIS A 150 9.77 -13.34 -13.94
CA HIS A 150 10.42 -12.62 -15.03
C HIS A 150 11.94 -12.76 -14.99
N THR A 151 12.56 -13.19 -16.10
CA THR A 151 14.03 -13.35 -16.19
C THR A 151 14.83 -12.09 -15.92
N LEU A 152 14.19 -10.92 -15.98
CA LEU A 152 14.83 -9.63 -15.76
C LEU A 152 15.17 -9.35 -14.30
N ILE A 153 14.48 -9.96 -13.33
CA ILE A 153 14.80 -9.76 -11.90
C ILE A 153 16.20 -10.29 -11.55
N HIS A 154 16.69 -11.27 -12.29
CA HIS A 154 18.02 -11.84 -12.11
C HIS A 154 19.13 -11.02 -12.80
N GLN A 155 18.80 -9.90 -13.43
CA GLN A 155 19.76 -9.06 -14.11
C GLN A 155 20.21 -7.88 -13.24
N TRP A 156 21.49 -7.53 -13.31
CA TRP A 156 22.07 -6.45 -12.51
C TRP A 156 21.35 -5.11 -12.63
N TRP A 157 20.79 -4.80 -13.79
CA TRP A 157 20.06 -3.55 -14.00
C TRP A 157 18.76 -3.46 -13.20
N TYR A 158 18.16 -4.60 -12.78
CA TYR A 158 16.98 -4.60 -11.91
C TYR A 158 17.32 -4.01 -10.54
N GLY A 159 18.47 -4.37 -9.97
CA GLY A 159 18.94 -3.76 -8.72
C GLY A 159 19.17 -2.25 -8.87
N THR A 160 19.71 -1.81 -10.00
CA THR A 160 19.85 -0.37 -10.30
C THR A 160 18.50 0.31 -10.41
N PHE A 161 17.52 -0.33 -11.06
CA PHE A 161 16.14 0.18 -11.14
C PHE A 161 15.51 0.31 -9.75
N VAL A 162 15.59 -0.72 -8.91
CA VAL A 162 15.03 -0.69 -7.55
C VAL A 162 15.64 0.48 -6.77
N ALA A 163 16.95 0.65 -6.84
CA ALA A 163 17.63 1.77 -6.18
C ALA A 163 17.16 3.13 -6.70
N ASP A 164 17.07 3.31 -8.02
CA ASP A 164 16.56 4.54 -8.62
C ASP A 164 15.11 4.81 -8.25
N ALA A 165 14.23 3.81 -8.35
CA ALA A 165 12.83 3.93 -7.98
C ALA A 165 12.64 4.34 -6.52
N LEU A 166 13.41 3.76 -5.59
CA LEU A 166 13.43 4.17 -4.19
C LEU A 166 13.85 5.63 -4.03
N ILE A 167 14.92 6.05 -4.71
CA ILE A 167 15.41 7.43 -4.66
C ILE A 167 14.35 8.40 -5.19
N GLN A 168 13.74 8.10 -6.34
CA GLN A 168 12.71 8.95 -6.93
C GLN A 168 11.46 9.04 -6.05
N THR A 169 11.07 7.94 -5.44
CA THR A 169 9.96 7.89 -4.49
C THR A 169 10.21 8.82 -3.30
N LEU A 170 11.37 8.71 -2.67
CA LEU A 170 11.76 9.59 -1.56
C LEU A 170 11.89 11.06 -1.99
N ARG A 171 12.50 11.34 -3.15
CA ARG A 171 12.58 12.70 -3.72
C ARG A 171 11.21 13.31 -3.99
N SER A 172 10.24 12.49 -4.36
CA SER A 172 8.86 12.92 -4.55
C SER A 172 8.12 13.12 -3.22
N GLY A 173 8.78 12.83 -2.08
CA GLY A 173 8.29 13.07 -0.73
C GLY A 173 7.38 11.96 -0.18
N TRP A 174 7.47 10.78 -0.70
CA TRP A 174 6.90 9.58 -0.09
C TRP A 174 7.72 9.16 1.13
N SER A 175 7.11 8.48 2.06
CA SER A 175 7.77 8.07 3.31
C SER A 175 8.49 6.74 3.20
N ALA A 176 8.01 5.85 2.33
CA ALA A 176 8.61 4.53 2.14
C ALA A 176 8.25 3.93 0.78
N ALA A 177 9.04 2.94 0.36
CA ALA A 177 8.70 2.03 -0.72
C ALA A 177 9.25 0.62 -0.41
N ALA A 178 8.54 -0.41 -0.84
CA ALA A 178 8.91 -1.81 -0.68
C ALA A 178 9.03 -2.50 -2.05
N ALA A 179 10.18 -3.06 -2.35
CA ALA A 179 10.37 -3.85 -3.55
C ALA A 179 9.80 -5.26 -3.35
N TRP A 180 9.02 -5.72 -4.32
CA TRP A 180 8.47 -7.07 -4.33
C TRP A 180 9.44 -8.09 -4.92
N GLY A 181 9.54 -9.28 -4.31
CA GLY A 181 10.29 -10.41 -4.88
C GLY A 181 11.80 -10.22 -4.91
N MET A 182 12.41 -9.62 -3.90
CA MET A 182 13.87 -9.45 -3.83
C MET A 182 14.63 -10.68 -3.32
N ASP A 183 13.92 -11.68 -2.84
CA ASP A 183 14.45 -12.82 -2.10
C ASP A 183 14.31 -14.18 -2.80
N ASP A 184 13.89 -14.20 -4.07
CA ASP A 184 13.76 -15.41 -4.87
C ASP A 184 15.03 -15.78 -5.65
#